data_3485bd8975a857eb0bbcaf7112ada8f7
#
_entry.id   3485bd8975a857eb0bbcaf7112ada8f7
#
_cell.length_a   1.000
_cell.length_b   1.000
_cell.length_c   1.000
_cell.angle_alpha   90.00
_cell.angle_beta   90.00
_cell.angle_gamma   90.00
#
_symmetry.space_group_name_H-M   'P 1'
#
loop_
_entity.id
_entity.type
_entity.pdbx_description
1 polymer ?
#
loop_
_entity_poly.entity_id
_entity_poly.type
_entity_poly.pdbx_seq_one_letter_code
_entity_poly.pdbx_strand_id
1 'polypeptide(L)'
;MMACLFCCAVGVYNEDTFTFWSPGEATMEFTIHGSVMQALEITLQQGESIFTESGGIAWMSDGIGMKTSSRGGLGKAVGRMLAGESFFMTTYTCQAPQGMITFTPESPGKIIPLNLKAGHSMIAQKDAFMCAESSVALEMHFRRKLGSGLFGGEGFILQKLTGPGTAFVEIAGEVQMVELQAGQRLKVDPGHIAMYEPTCSYDIEMVKGVMNIFMGGEGLFLATITGPGRVWLQTMPLSNLAAKLRQYISTSS
;
A
#
# COMPACT_ATOMS: atom_id res chain seq x y z
N MET A 1 38.93 -15.04 21.31
CA MET A 1 38.78 -15.12 19.85
C MET A 1 37.36 -15.63 19.55
N MET A 2 36.39 -14.75 19.67
CA MET A 2 34.95 -15.02 19.44
C MET A 2 34.60 -14.46 18.07
N ALA A 3 34.40 -15.38 17.12
CA ALA A 3 34.00 -15.04 15.76
C ALA A 3 32.54 -14.55 15.74
N CYS A 4 32.36 -13.36 15.20
CA CYS A 4 31.07 -12.73 14.96
C CYS A 4 30.34 -13.47 13.84
N LEU A 5 29.40 -14.35 14.19
CA LEU A 5 28.47 -15.01 13.25
C LEU A 5 27.24 -14.10 13.04
N PHE A 6 27.42 -12.98 12.33
CA PHE A 6 26.33 -12.20 11.74
C PHE A 6 26.44 -12.29 10.21
N CYS A 7 26.18 -13.48 9.67
CA CYS A 7 25.93 -13.62 8.25
C CYS A 7 24.41 -13.65 8.07
N CYS A 8 23.80 -12.44 7.94
CA CYS A 8 22.42 -12.33 7.49
C CYS A 8 22.36 -12.83 6.04
N ALA A 9 21.81 -14.01 5.82
CA ALA A 9 21.38 -14.44 4.52
C ALA A 9 20.19 -13.54 4.11
N VAL A 10 20.46 -12.43 3.47
CA VAL A 10 19.46 -11.66 2.72
C VAL A 10 19.21 -12.46 1.45
N GLY A 11 18.15 -13.25 1.41
CA GLY A 11 17.70 -13.91 0.20
C GLY A 11 17.25 -12.85 -0.80
N VAL A 12 18.06 -12.61 -1.85
CA VAL A 12 17.64 -11.83 -3.00
C VAL A 12 16.72 -12.72 -3.82
N TYR A 13 15.42 -12.46 -3.78
CA TYR A 13 14.43 -13.15 -4.58
C TYR A 13 14.34 -12.51 -5.98
N ASN A 14 14.45 -13.37 -7.00
CA ASN A 14 14.32 -13.01 -8.42
C ASN A 14 12.84 -12.71 -8.75
N GLU A 15 12.59 -11.85 -9.73
CA GLU A 15 11.24 -11.42 -10.18
C GLU A 15 10.28 -12.57 -10.53
N ASP A 16 10.81 -13.77 -10.83
CA ASP A 16 10.06 -14.96 -11.24
C ASP A 16 9.40 -15.73 -10.06
N THR A 17 9.58 -15.32 -8.82
CA THR A 17 9.08 -16.02 -7.63
C THR A 17 7.93 -15.31 -6.89
N PHE A 18 7.33 -14.27 -7.49
CA PHE A 18 6.11 -13.66 -6.95
C PHE A 18 4.85 -14.51 -7.22
N THR A 19 4.91 -15.79 -6.93
CA THR A 19 3.73 -16.63 -6.93
C THR A 19 2.97 -16.54 -5.61
N PHE A 20 2.35 -15.38 -5.32
CA PHE A 20 1.16 -15.33 -4.48
C PHE A 20 -0.08 -15.88 -5.21
N TRP A 21 0.10 -16.21 -6.48
CA TRP A 21 -0.95 -16.71 -7.34
C TRP A 21 -0.87 -18.23 -7.43
N SER A 22 -1.79 -18.93 -6.78
CA SER A 22 -2.13 -20.31 -7.15
C SER A 22 -3.13 -20.25 -8.29
N PRO A 23 -2.80 -20.77 -9.50
CA PRO A 23 -3.79 -20.89 -10.56
C PRO A 23 -4.96 -21.75 -10.06
N GLY A 24 -6.15 -21.18 -9.93
CA GLY A 24 -7.36 -21.93 -9.58
C GLY A 24 -8.32 -21.27 -8.58
N GLU A 25 -7.95 -20.17 -7.91
CA GLU A 25 -8.83 -19.51 -6.94
C GLU A 25 -9.02 -17.99 -7.14
N ALA A 26 -8.47 -17.38 -8.21
CA ALA A 26 -8.79 -15.97 -8.51
C ALA A 26 -10.22 -15.91 -9.04
N THR A 27 -11.10 -15.23 -8.32
CA THR A 27 -12.48 -15.00 -8.71
C THR A 27 -12.59 -13.89 -9.75
N MET A 28 -11.57 -13.04 -9.88
CA MET A 28 -11.52 -11.88 -10.75
C MET A 28 -10.53 -12.06 -11.90
N GLU A 29 -10.97 -11.75 -13.12
CA GLU A 29 -10.13 -11.75 -14.31
C GLU A 29 -9.38 -10.41 -14.43
N PHE A 30 -8.05 -10.45 -14.50
CA PHE A 30 -7.23 -9.24 -14.66
C PHE A 30 -5.97 -9.51 -15.48
N THR A 31 -5.41 -8.43 -16.04
CA THR A 31 -4.12 -8.44 -16.73
C THR A 31 -3.30 -7.22 -16.28
N ILE A 32 -2.00 -7.44 -16.01
CA ILE A 32 -1.06 -6.35 -15.73
C ILE A 32 -0.20 -6.14 -16.97
N HIS A 33 -0.31 -4.93 -17.56
CA HIS A 33 0.43 -4.51 -18.74
C HIS A 33 1.64 -3.68 -18.35
N GLY A 34 2.70 -3.77 -19.13
CA GLY A 34 3.91 -2.96 -18.93
C GLY A 34 4.90 -3.53 -17.92
N SER A 35 6.01 -2.86 -17.75
CA SER A 35 7.11 -3.29 -16.87
C SER A 35 7.50 -2.26 -15.82
N VAL A 36 7.63 -0.99 -16.17
CA VAL A 36 8.04 0.11 -15.27
C VAL A 36 6.86 1.02 -14.95
N MET A 37 6.03 1.31 -15.95
CA MET A 37 4.76 2.04 -15.82
C MET A 37 3.65 1.05 -16.10
N GLN A 38 3.30 0.29 -15.09
CA GLN A 38 2.31 -0.78 -15.23
C GLN A 38 0.89 -0.24 -15.28
N ALA A 39 -0.01 -0.98 -15.93
CA ALA A 39 -1.44 -0.73 -15.90
C ALA A 39 -2.16 -2.02 -15.53
N LEU A 40 -3.08 -1.96 -14.58
CA LEU A 40 -3.93 -3.05 -14.16
C LEU A 40 -5.26 -2.95 -14.90
N GLU A 41 -5.51 -3.85 -15.82
CA GLU A 41 -6.80 -4.01 -16.50
C GLU A 41 -7.59 -5.12 -15.84
N ILE A 42 -8.82 -4.82 -15.41
CA ILE A 42 -9.73 -5.77 -14.76
C ILE A 42 -10.98 -5.92 -15.60
N THR A 43 -11.34 -7.17 -15.89
CA THR A 43 -12.61 -7.53 -16.54
C THR A 43 -13.64 -7.83 -15.45
N LEU A 44 -14.75 -7.09 -15.46
CA LEU A 44 -15.87 -7.28 -14.54
C LEU A 44 -17.06 -7.86 -15.26
N GLN A 45 -17.68 -8.89 -14.69
CA GLN A 45 -18.98 -9.41 -15.11
C GLN A 45 -20.11 -8.58 -14.50
N GLN A 46 -21.32 -8.70 -15.03
CA GLN A 46 -22.49 -7.99 -14.52
C GLN A 46 -22.69 -8.22 -13.01
N GLY A 47 -22.76 -7.12 -12.26
CA GLY A 47 -22.92 -7.11 -10.80
C GLY A 47 -21.62 -7.18 -10.02
N GLU A 48 -20.49 -7.53 -10.65
CA GLU A 48 -19.20 -7.48 -9.98
C GLU A 48 -18.75 -6.04 -9.74
N SER A 49 -17.99 -5.87 -8.66
CA SER A 49 -17.54 -4.53 -8.26
C SER A 49 -16.17 -4.53 -7.63
N ILE A 50 -15.44 -3.46 -7.91
CA ILE A 50 -14.16 -3.14 -7.33
C ILE A 50 -14.22 -1.77 -6.65
N PHE A 51 -13.48 -1.58 -5.59
CA PHE A 51 -13.37 -0.28 -4.95
C PHE A 51 -11.92 0.20 -4.85
N THR A 52 -11.77 1.52 -4.83
CA THR A 52 -10.51 2.22 -4.60
C THR A 52 -10.72 3.41 -3.66
N GLU A 53 -9.65 3.98 -3.12
CA GLU A 53 -9.70 5.34 -2.59
C GLU A 53 -9.95 6.33 -3.74
N SER A 54 -10.47 7.52 -3.43
CA SER A 54 -10.85 8.50 -4.46
C SER A 54 -9.67 8.81 -5.40
N GLY A 55 -9.87 8.67 -6.72
CA GLY A 55 -8.93 9.12 -7.76
C GLY A 55 -8.17 8.04 -8.52
N GLY A 56 -8.26 6.76 -8.14
CA GLY A 56 -7.38 5.70 -8.69
C GLY A 56 -7.68 5.20 -10.11
N ILE A 57 -8.80 5.60 -10.74
CA ILE A 57 -9.16 5.12 -12.09
C ILE A 57 -8.39 5.85 -13.18
N ALA A 58 -7.91 5.11 -14.19
CA ALA A 58 -7.35 5.68 -15.41
C ALA A 58 -8.39 5.77 -16.55
N TRP A 59 -9.05 4.65 -16.89
CA TRP A 59 -10.15 4.58 -17.86
C TRP A 59 -11.05 3.37 -17.59
N MET A 60 -12.24 3.38 -18.15
CA MET A 60 -13.20 2.27 -18.08
C MET A 60 -14.11 2.26 -19.32
N SER A 61 -14.69 1.09 -19.60
CA SER A 61 -15.70 0.94 -20.65
C SER A 61 -17.05 1.52 -20.21
N ASP A 62 -17.91 1.81 -21.17
CA ASP A 62 -19.31 2.12 -20.93
C ASP A 62 -20.00 1.00 -20.13
N GLY A 63 -21.00 1.35 -19.31
CA GLY A 63 -21.74 0.40 -18.49
C GLY A 63 -21.09 0.06 -17.14
N ILE A 64 -20.01 0.74 -16.76
CA ILE A 64 -19.48 0.72 -15.38
C ILE A 64 -20.10 1.90 -14.61
N GLY A 65 -20.90 1.59 -13.59
CA GLY A 65 -21.47 2.60 -12.67
C GLY A 65 -20.47 2.96 -11.57
N MET A 66 -20.39 4.25 -11.23
CA MET A 66 -19.51 4.77 -10.20
C MET A 66 -20.30 5.34 -9.02
N LYS A 67 -19.95 4.95 -7.79
CA LYS A 67 -20.58 5.48 -6.58
C LYS A 67 -19.51 5.78 -5.53
N THR A 68 -19.39 7.05 -5.16
CA THR A 68 -18.51 7.46 -4.05
C THR A 68 -19.30 7.50 -2.74
N SER A 69 -18.77 6.89 -1.71
CA SER A 69 -19.37 6.87 -0.38
C SER A 69 -18.28 6.76 0.70
N SER A 70 -18.59 7.26 1.91
CA SER A 70 -17.80 6.90 3.08
C SER A 70 -18.14 5.46 3.45
N ARG A 71 -17.15 4.54 3.36
CA ARG A 71 -17.37 3.11 3.65
C ARG A 71 -17.72 2.92 5.13
N GLY A 72 -18.93 2.40 5.40
CA GLY A 72 -19.35 2.08 6.75
C GLY A 72 -20.77 2.52 7.16
N GLY A 73 -21.56 3.11 6.26
CA GLY A 73 -22.92 3.58 6.54
C GLY A 73 -22.98 4.88 7.38
N LEU A 74 -24.03 5.67 7.22
CA LEU A 74 -24.15 7.02 7.82
C LEU A 74 -23.90 7.05 9.35
N GLY A 75 -24.34 6.05 10.10
CA GLY A 75 -24.20 6.03 11.57
C GLY A 75 -22.76 5.71 12.05
N LYS A 76 -22.02 4.89 11.30
CA LYS A 76 -20.60 4.58 11.61
C LYS A 76 -19.65 5.61 10.99
N ALA A 77 -20.07 6.28 9.90
CA ALA A 77 -19.31 7.35 9.26
C ALA A 77 -19.11 8.56 10.17
N VAL A 78 -20.14 8.96 10.93
CA VAL A 78 -20.05 10.10 11.86
C VAL A 78 -19.08 9.82 13.00
N GLY A 79 -19.08 8.60 13.56
CA GLY A 79 -18.14 8.20 14.61
C GLY A 79 -16.69 8.16 14.11
N ARG A 80 -16.47 7.68 12.87
CA ARG A 80 -15.13 7.65 12.23
C ARG A 80 -14.66 9.03 11.77
N MET A 81 -15.55 9.89 11.29
CA MET A 81 -15.25 11.27 10.94
C MET A 81 -14.80 12.09 12.16
N LEU A 82 -15.39 11.83 13.34
CA LEU A 82 -14.96 12.40 14.62
C LEU A 82 -13.61 11.86 15.09
N ALA A 83 -13.24 10.62 14.69
CA ALA A 83 -11.94 10.03 14.93
C ALA A 83 -10.88 10.42 13.88
N GLY A 84 -11.24 11.24 12.87
CA GLY A 84 -10.36 11.62 11.76
C GLY A 84 -10.16 10.51 10.73
N GLU A 85 -11.08 9.55 10.64
CA GLU A 85 -11.04 8.37 9.78
C GLU A 85 -11.99 8.47 8.58
N SER A 86 -12.01 9.56 7.85
CA SER A 86 -12.85 9.66 6.64
C SER A 86 -12.10 9.12 5.42
N PHE A 87 -12.26 7.84 5.14
CA PHE A 87 -11.89 7.26 3.85
C PHE A 87 -13.08 7.39 2.89
N PHE A 88 -12.94 8.24 1.89
CA PHE A 88 -13.87 8.27 0.76
C PHE A 88 -13.48 7.18 -0.22
N MET A 89 -14.35 6.20 -0.37
CA MET A 89 -14.16 5.08 -1.30
C MET A 89 -15.06 5.26 -2.50
N THR A 90 -14.51 5.03 -3.67
CA THR A 90 -15.29 4.94 -4.90
C THR A 90 -15.42 3.47 -5.28
N THR A 91 -16.66 3.00 -5.43
CA THR A 91 -16.99 1.67 -5.89
C THR A 91 -17.45 1.75 -7.34
N TYR A 92 -16.84 0.91 -8.16
CA TYR A 92 -17.17 0.73 -9.58
C TYR A 92 -17.89 -0.61 -9.73
N THR A 93 -19.09 -0.59 -10.29
CA THR A 93 -19.94 -1.78 -10.49
C THR A 93 -20.27 -1.96 -11.94
N CYS A 94 -20.05 -3.14 -12.50
CA CYS A 94 -20.44 -3.46 -13.86
C CYS A 94 -21.95 -3.63 -13.96
N GLN A 95 -22.60 -2.79 -14.76
CA GLN A 95 -24.04 -2.80 -15.05
C GLN A 95 -24.34 -3.48 -16.38
N ALA A 96 -23.37 -3.50 -17.30
CA ALA A 96 -23.42 -4.22 -18.56
C ALA A 96 -23.16 -5.73 -18.33
N PRO A 97 -23.38 -6.60 -19.32
CA PRO A 97 -23.04 -8.02 -19.21
C PRO A 97 -21.56 -8.26 -18.86
N GLN A 98 -20.68 -7.43 -19.42
CA GLN A 98 -19.24 -7.41 -19.13
C GLN A 98 -18.72 -5.97 -19.32
N GLY A 99 -17.72 -5.59 -18.54
CA GLY A 99 -17.04 -4.30 -18.65
C GLY A 99 -15.57 -4.40 -18.23
N MET A 100 -14.78 -3.46 -18.72
CA MET A 100 -13.36 -3.34 -18.39
C MET A 100 -13.10 -2.06 -17.62
N ILE A 101 -12.25 -2.12 -16.59
CA ILE A 101 -11.77 -0.97 -15.85
C ILE A 101 -10.26 -1.07 -15.66
N THR A 102 -9.56 0.06 -15.82
CA THR A 102 -8.10 0.10 -15.74
C THR A 102 -7.64 1.10 -14.69
N PHE A 103 -6.69 0.66 -13.88
CA PHE A 103 -5.98 1.46 -12.87
C PHE A 103 -4.51 1.57 -13.24
N THR A 104 -3.92 2.72 -12.92
CA THR A 104 -2.48 2.96 -13.11
C THR A 104 -1.86 3.46 -11.82
N PRO A 105 -0.64 3.03 -11.46
CA PRO A 105 0.07 3.57 -10.32
C PRO A 105 0.33 5.08 -10.45
N GLU A 106 0.39 5.76 -9.32
CA GLU A 106 0.73 7.18 -9.26
C GLU A 106 2.21 7.45 -9.59
N SER A 107 3.06 6.43 -9.54
CA SER A 107 4.48 6.51 -9.83
C SER A 107 4.99 5.31 -10.61
N PRO A 108 6.15 5.42 -11.31
CA PRO A 108 6.82 4.24 -11.85
C PRO A 108 7.06 3.19 -10.78
N GLY A 109 6.69 1.93 -11.10
CA GLY A 109 6.81 0.86 -10.12
C GLY A 109 6.11 -0.42 -10.53
N LYS A 110 5.66 -1.19 -9.55
CA LYS A 110 5.08 -2.52 -9.74
C LYS A 110 3.68 -2.60 -9.10
N ILE A 111 2.81 -3.34 -9.75
CA ILE A 111 1.50 -3.72 -9.20
C ILE A 111 1.58 -5.15 -8.71
N ILE A 112 1.21 -5.38 -7.45
CA ILE A 112 1.22 -6.71 -6.82
C ILE A 112 -0.21 -7.15 -6.52
N PRO A 113 -0.70 -8.22 -7.16
CA PRO A 113 -1.98 -8.82 -6.81
C PRO A 113 -1.85 -9.62 -5.51
N LEU A 114 -2.77 -9.41 -4.57
CA LEU A 114 -2.89 -10.13 -3.32
C LEU A 114 -4.17 -10.96 -3.33
N ASN A 115 -4.06 -12.28 -3.48
CA ASN A 115 -5.17 -13.19 -3.32
C ASN A 115 -5.33 -13.52 -1.82
N LEU A 116 -6.30 -12.88 -1.19
CA LEU A 116 -6.55 -13.01 0.24
C LEU A 116 -7.66 -14.04 0.48
N LYS A 117 -7.29 -15.18 1.07
CA LYS A 117 -8.26 -16.19 1.53
C LYS A 117 -9.07 -15.64 2.71
N ALA A 118 -10.24 -16.24 2.98
CA ALA A 118 -11.05 -15.86 4.13
C ALA A 118 -10.24 -15.85 5.44
N GLY A 119 -10.26 -14.71 6.13
CA GLY A 119 -9.53 -14.50 7.38
C GLY A 119 -8.03 -14.19 7.23
N HIS A 120 -7.45 -14.34 6.02
CA HIS A 120 -6.08 -13.90 5.77
C HIS A 120 -6.02 -12.40 5.56
N SER A 121 -4.96 -11.78 6.04
CA SER A 121 -4.79 -10.33 5.98
C SER A 121 -3.39 -9.95 5.54
N MET A 122 -3.26 -8.71 5.03
CA MET A 122 -2.00 -8.04 4.76
C MET A 122 -2.07 -6.63 5.35
N ILE A 123 -0.95 -6.14 5.89
CA ILE A 123 -0.83 -4.75 6.34
C ILE A 123 -0.10 -3.98 5.23
N ALA A 124 -0.74 -2.97 4.66
CA ALA A 124 -0.17 -2.14 3.61
C ALA A 124 -0.14 -0.67 4.03
N GLN A 125 0.83 0.08 3.52
CA GLN A 125 0.80 1.54 3.62
C GLN A 125 -0.40 2.06 2.82
N LYS A 126 -1.01 3.16 3.28
CA LYS A 126 -2.17 3.76 2.63
C LYS A 126 -1.92 4.04 1.15
N ASP A 127 -0.79 4.70 0.84
CA ASP A 127 -0.43 5.07 -0.53
C ASP A 127 -0.03 3.87 -1.41
N ALA A 128 0.12 2.68 -0.82
CA ALA A 128 0.34 1.44 -1.55
C ALA A 128 -0.96 0.72 -1.92
N PHE A 129 -2.11 1.08 -1.34
CA PHE A 129 -3.40 0.49 -1.70
C PHE A 129 -3.92 1.07 -3.01
N MET A 130 -4.05 0.25 -4.05
CA MET A 130 -4.60 0.65 -5.35
C MET A 130 -6.11 0.42 -5.43
N CYS A 131 -6.53 -0.83 -5.39
CA CYS A 131 -7.95 -1.21 -5.45
C CYS A 131 -8.16 -2.63 -4.91
N ALA A 132 -9.42 -3.00 -4.66
CA ALA A 132 -9.77 -4.36 -4.24
C ALA A 132 -11.19 -4.74 -4.61
N GLU A 133 -11.46 -6.05 -4.72
CA GLU A 133 -12.82 -6.59 -4.78
C GLU A 133 -13.65 -6.12 -3.59
N SER A 134 -14.95 -5.92 -3.81
CA SER A 134 -15.86 -5.45 -2.76
C SER A 134 -15.99 -6.40 -1.56
N SER A 135 -15.58 -7.65 -1.71
CA SER A 135 -15.51 -8.67 -0.66
C SER A 135 -14.35 -8.46 0.32
N VAL A 136 -13.28 -7.75 -0.10
CA VAL A 136 -12.13 -7.45 0.75
C VAL A 136 -12.50 -6.37 1.77
N ALA A 137 -12.22 -6.63 3.04
CA ALA A 137 -12.35 -5.62 4.08
C ALA A 137 -11.08 -4.76 4.15
N LEU A 138 -11.26 -3.44 4.21
CA LEU A 138 -10.19 -2.45 4.39
C LEU A 138 -10.43 -1.68 5.69
N GLU A 139 -9.47 -1.73 6.59
CA GLU A 139 -9.55 -1.11 7.92
C GLU A 139 -8.27 -0.34 8.23
N MET A 140 -8.37 0.76 8.99
CA MET A 140 -7.19 1.42 9.53
C MET A 140 -6.54 0.51 10.57
N HIS A 141 -5.25 0.23 10.39
CA HIS A 141 -4.46 -0.57 11.33
C HIS A 141 -3.62 0.28 12.28
N PHE A 142 -2.99 1.33 11.74
CA PHE A 142 -2.10 2.21 12.50
C PHE A 142 -2.08 3.60 11.87
N ARG A 143 -1.99 4.65 12.72
CA ARG A 143 -1.81 6.03 12.27
C ARG A 143 -0.88 6.78 13.21
N ARG A 144 0.12 7.47 12.64
CA ARG A 144 0.99 8.36 13.40
C ARG A 144 1.36 9.61 12.59
N LYS A 145 1.19 10.77 13.18
CA LYS A 145 1.66 12.02 12.59
C LYS A 145 3.18 12.10 12.74
N LEU A 146 3.90 12.20 11.63
CA LEU A 146 5.37 12.25 11.56
C LEU A 146 5.83 13.62 11.03
N GLY A 147 5.44 14.70 11.73
CA GLY A 147 5.69 16.06 11.25
C GLY A 147 4.73 16.53 10.16
N SER A 148 4.80 17.80 9.78
CA SER A 148 3.85 18.43 8.85
C SER A 148 4.22 18.22 7.38
N GLY A 149 5.43 17.83 7.05
CA GLY A 149 5.95 17.70 5.69
C GLY A 149 6.07 16.27 5.18
N LEU A 150 6.06 15.28 6.07
CA LEU A 150 6.11 13.87 5.71
C LEU A 150 4.69 13.31 5.54
N PHE A 151 4.44 12.58 4.47
CA PHE A 151 3.16 11.92 4.18
C PHE A 151 1.94 12.87 4.06
N GLY A 152 2.11 14.05 3.43
CA GLY A 152 1.00 14.91 3.01
C GLY A 152 0.17 15.53 4.13
N GLY A 153 0.67 15.60 5.38
CA GLY A 153 -0.06 16.15 6.54
C GLY A 153 -1.03 15.18 7.21
N GLU A 154 -1.43 14.09 6.58
CA GLU A 154 -2.26 13.02 7.16
C GLU A 154 -1.47 12.14 8.13
N GLY A 155 -0.14 12.11 7.95
CA GLY A 155 0.79 11.26 8.68
C GLY A 155 0.96 9.89 8.02
N PHE A 156 1.78 9.05 8.64
CA PHE A 156 1.98 7.67 8.20
C PHE A 156 0.78 6.80 8.62
N ILE A 157 0.15 6.15 7.65
CA ILE A 157 -1.05 5.35 7.84
C ILE A 157 -0.79 3.95 7.29
N LEU A 158 -1.10 2.95 8.11
CA LEU A 158 -1.14 1.55 7.72
C LEU A 158 -2.59 1.06 7.71
N GLN A 159 -2.94 0.33 6.68
CA GLN A 159 -4.24 -0.26 6.48
C GLN A 159 -4.14 -1.79 6.51
N LYS A 160 -5.17 -2.43 7.03
CA LYS A 160 -5.30 -3.88 7.03
C LYS A 160 -6.30 -4.30 5.95
N LEU A 161 -5.82 -5.07 5.00
CA LEU A 161 -6.60 -5.71 3.95
C LEU A 161 -6.93 -7.13 4.42
N THR A 162 -8.21 -7.49 4.48
CA THR A 162 -8.63 -8.83 4.92
C THR A 162 -9.58 -9.45 3.90
N GLY A 163 -9.25 -10.67 3.45
CA GLY A 163 -10.05 -11.45 2.51
C GLY A 163 -11.37 -11.99 3.10
N PRO A 164 -12.19 -12.61 2.27
CA PRO A 164 -11.82 -13.17 0.98
C PRO A 164 -11.85 -12.16 -0.17
N GLY A 165 -11.00 -12.39 -1.20
CA GLY A 165 -11.00 -11.64 -2.45
C GLY A 165 -9.62 -11.16 -2.88
N THR A 166 -9.54 -10.52 -4.04
CA THR A 166 -8.30 -9.99 -4.60
C THR A 166 -8.17 -8.49 -4.26
N ALA A 167 -7.01 -8.11 -3.76
CA ALA A 167 -6.59 -6.72 -3.62
C ALA A 167 -5.35 -6.46 -4.46
N PHE A 168 -5.16 -5.23 -4.90
CA PHE A 168 -3.99 -4.80 -5.67
C PHE A 168 -3.27 -3.70 -4.92
N VAL A 169 -1.95 -3.87 -4.85
CA VAL A 169 -1.05 -2.94 -4.16
C VAL A 169 -0.05 -2.41 -5.17
N GLU A 170 0.13 -1.11 -5.20
CA GLU A 170 1.17 -0.45 -5.99
C GLU A 170 2.41 -0.22 -5.14
N ILE A 171 3.58 -0.42 -5.73
CA ILE A 171 4.87 -0.23 -5.09
C ILE A 171 5.73 0.69 -5.95
N ALA A 172 6.15 1.80 -5.38
CA ALA A 172 6.93 2.82 -6.07
C ALA A 172 8.38 2.41 -6.25
N GLY A 173 8.84 2.37 -7.51
CA GLY A 173 10.17 1.88 -7.91
C GLY A 173 10.22 0.35 -7.93
N GLU A 174 11.33 -0.21 -7.46
CA GLU A 174 11.54 -1.65 -7.39
C GLU A 174 11.09 -2.22 -6.05
N VAL A 175 10.69 -3.48 -6.07
CA VAL A 175 10.25 -4.24 -4.89
C VAL A 175 11.40 -5.03 -4.32
N GLN A 176 11.61 -4.92 -3.02
CA GLN A 176 12.51 -5.81 -2.30
C GLN A 176 11.73 -6.51 -1.17
N MET A 177 11.63 -7.84 -1.24
CA MET A 177 11.07 -8.63 -0.15
C MET A 177 12.16 -9.06 0.81
N VAL A 178 11.90 -8.92 2.11
CA VAL A 178 12.76 -9.38 3.20
C VAL A 178 11.96 -10.33 4.09
N GLU A 179 12.46 -11.53 4.32
CA GLU A 179 11.89 -12.46 5.28
C GLU A 179 12.62 -12.32 6.62
N LEU A 180 11.85 -12.06 7.68
CA LEU A 180 12.35 -11.91 9.04
C LEU A 180 12.03 -13.16 9.86
N GLN A 181 13.05 -13.71 10.50
CA GLN A 181 12.90 -14.79 11.47
C GLN A 181 12.31 -14.25 12.80
N ALA A 182 11.81 -15.14 13.65
CA ALA A 182 11.28 -14.77 14.96
C ALA A 182 12.29 -13.93 15.78
N GLY A 183 11.90 -12.73 16.19
CA GLY A 183 12.72 -11.80 16.93
C GLY A 183 13.76 -11.03 16.10
N GLN A 184 13.91 -11.33 14.80
CA GLN A 184 14.77 -10.55 13.90
C GLN A 184 14.13 -9.19 13.66
N ARG A 185 14.94 -8.15 13.67
CA ARG A 185 14.49 -6.76 13.56
C ARG A 185 15.09 -6.09 12.33
N LEU A 186 14.23 -5.39 11.59
CA LEU A 186 14.61 -4.54 10.47
C LEU A 186 14.29 -3.09 10.82
N LYS A 187 15.30 -2.21 10.75
CA LYS A 187 15.10 -0.76 10.86
C LYS A 187 15.04 -0.16 9.47
N VAL A 188 14.00 0.64 9.23
CA VAL A 188 13.72 1.17 7.89
C VAL A 188 13.08 2.55 7.99
N ASP A 189 13.35 3.44 7.04
CA ASP A 189 12.58 4.67 6.86
C ASP A 189 11.11 4.29 6.56
N PRO A 190 10.12 4.82 7.30
CA PRO A 190 8.73 4.45 7.14
C PRO A 190 8.22 4.53 5.70
N GLY A 191 8.70 5.50 4.91
CA GLY A 191 8.33 5.68 3.52
C GLY A 191 8.71 4.50 2.62
N HIS A 192 9.73 3.73 2.98
CA HIS A 192 10.16 2.56 2.21
C HIS A 192 9.34 1.30 2.50
N ILE A 193 8.43 1.31 3.48
CA ILE A 193 7.55 0.17 3.76
C ILE A 193 6.35 0.25 2.83
N ALA A 194 6.17 -0.73 1.96
CA ALA A 194 4.97 -0.87 1.15
C ALA A 194 3.92 -1.73 1.86
N MET A 195 4.32 -2.93 2.31
CA MET A 195 3.44 -3.84 3.04
C MET A 195 4.23 -4.86 3.86
N TYR A 196 3.56 -5.52 4.81
CA TYR A 196 4.12 -6.64 5.58
C TYR A 196 3.03 -7.59 6.08
N GLU A 197 3.43 -8.82 6.41
CA GLU A 197 2.53 -9.82 6.98
C GLU A 197 2.12 -9.45 8.42
N PRO A 198 0.85 -9.70 8.83
CA PRO A 198 0.37 -9.36 10.17
C PRO A 198 1.04 -10.15 11.31
N THR A 199 1.87 -11.15 10.99
CA THR A 199 2.73 -11.86 11.96
C THR A 199 3.92 -11.02 12.42
N CYS A 200 4.30 -9.99 11.63
CA CYS A 200 5.29 -9.00 12.03
C CYS A 200 4.68 -7.98 12.99
N SER A 201 5.46 -7.53 13.95
CA SER A 201 5.12 -6.35 14.75
C SER A 201 5.81 -5.11 14.20
N TYR A 202 5.15 -3.95 14.35
CA TYR A 202 5.59 -2.66 13.85
C TYR A 202 5.69 -1.66 14.99
N ASP A 203 6.79 -0.93 15.05
CA ASP A 203 6.99 0.23 15.92
C ASP A 203 7.72 1.34 15.17
N ILE A 204 7.55 2.59 15.60
CA ILE A 204 8.19 3.74 14.99
C ILE A 204 8.73 4.69 16.07
N GLU A 205 9.99 5.04 15.96
CA GLU A 205 10.71 5.88 16.91
C GLU A 205 11.31 7.11 16.21
N MET A 206 11.29 8.24 16.91
CA MET A 206 12.07 9.39 16.48
C MET A 206 13.53 9.20 16.90
N VAL A 207 14.46 9.34 15.95
CA VAL A 207 15.90 9.25 16.23
C VAL A 207 16.33 10.48 17.03
N LYS A 208 16.71 10.28 18.29
CA LYS A 208 17.21 11.34 19.17
C LYS A 208 18.61 11.80 18.71
N GLY A 209 18.85 13.11 18.73
CA GLY A 209 20.19 13.70 18.48
C GLY A 209 20.46 14.13 17.04
N VAL A 210 19.57 13.87 16.10
CA VAL A 210 19.65 14.35 14.70
C VAL A 210 18.66 15.50 14.45
N MET A 211 18.33 16.24 15.51
CA MET A 211 17.50 17.44 15.37
C MET A 211 18.29 18.51 14.61
N ASN A 212 17.76 18.95 13.48
CA ASN A 212 18.07 20.20 12.77
C ASN A 212 19.08 20.20 11.61
N ILE A 213 19.62 19.09 11.14
CA ILE A 213 20.69 19.24 10.12
C ILE A 213 20.24 18.98 8.67
N PHE A 214 19.22 18.16 8.40
CA PHE A 214 18.98 17.74 7.02
C PHE A 214 17.55 17.85 6.46
N MET A 215 16.51 18.14 7.25
CA MET A 215 15.13 18.10 6.76
C MET A 215 14.22 19.22 7.31
N GLY A 216 14.66 20.46 7.33
CA GLY A 216 13.71 21.56 7.61
C GLY A 216 13.05 21.54 9.00
N GLY A 217 13.66 20.90 10.00
CA GLY A 217 13.18 20.91 11.39
C GLY A 217 12.29 19.72 11.78
N GLU A 218 11.97 18.83 10.87
CA GLU A 218 11.17 17.62 11.15
C GLU A 218 12.13 16.44 11.43
N GLY A 219 12.11 15.87 12.63
CA GLY A 219 13.04 14.82 13.07
C GLY A 219 13.09 13.60 12.13
N LEU A 220 14.20 12.85 12.17
CA LEU A 220 14.31 11.58 11.47
C LEU A 220 13.53 10.51 12.23
N PHE A 221 12.60 9.84 11.56
CA PHE A 221 11.85 8.70 12.08
C PHE A 221 12.40 7.40 11.49
N LEU A 222 12.50 6.38 12.33
CA LEU A 222 12.78 5.02 11.90
C LEU A 222 11.68 4.08 12.40
N ALA A 223 11.15 3.31 11.48
CA ALA A 223 10.32 2.17 11.79
C ALA A 223 11.19 0.97 12.17
N THR A 224 10.69 0.16 13.08
CA THR A 224 11.27 -1.14 13.41
C THR A 224 10.20 -2.19 13.15
N ILE A 225 10.48 -3.09 12.21
CA ILE A 225 9.63 -4.27 11.95
C ILE A 225 10.32 -5.47 12.58
N THR A 226 9.58 -6.23 13.37
CA THR A 226 10.10 -7.43 14.04
C THR A 226 9.33 -8.66 13.56
N GLY A 227 10.05 -9.66 13.05
CA GLY A 227 9.49 -10.92 12.60
C GLY A 227 8.95 -11.82 13.72
N PRO A 228 8.30 -12.91 13.37
CA PRO A 228 8.43 -13.59 12.09
C PRO A 228 7.49 -13.06 11.01
N GLY A 229 7.93 -13.10 9.74
CA GLY A 229 7.11 -12.78 8.59
C GLY A 229 7.84 -12.03 7.49
N ARG A 230 7.14 -11.76 6.39
CA ARG A 230 7.68 -11.10 5.20
C ARG A 230 7.32 -9.62 5.18
N VAL A 231 8.27 -8.83 4.68
CA VAL A 231 8.15 -7.38 4.52
C VAL A 231 8.50 -7.03 3.08
N TRP A 232 7.68 -6.23 2.42
CA TRP A 232 7.94 -5.70 1.08
C TRP A 232 8.29 -4.23 1.18
N LEU A 233 9.45 -3.92 0.63
CA LEU A 233 10.00 -2.58 0.61
C LEU A 233 9.94 -2.01 -0.81
N GLN A 234 9.77 -0.70 -0.90
CA GLN A 234 9.79 0.10 -2.13
C GLN A 234 11.04 0.97 -2.18
N THR A 235 11.62 1.09 -3.39
CA THR A 235 12.90 1.83 -3.54
C THR A 235 12.72 3.31 -3.78
N MET A 236 11.52 3.77 -4.19
CA MET A 236 11.25 5.17 -4.52
C MET A 236 9.97 5.69 -3.84
N PRO A 237 9.96 5.91 -2.50
CA PRO A 237 8.81 6.50 -1.84
C PRO A 237 8.44 7.86 -2.44
N LEU A 238 7.15 8.09 -2.71
CA LEU A 238 6.66 9.36 -3.27
C LEU A 238 7.00 10.56 -2.38
N SER A 239 7.00 10.39 -1.06
CA SER A 239 7.43 11.41 -0.10
C SER A 239 8.86 11.89 -0.33
N ASN A 240 9.79 10.96 -0.63
CA ASN A 240 11.19 11.28 -0.91
C ASN A 240 11.34 11.99 -2.26
N LEU A 241 10.62 11.55 -3.29
CA LEU A 241 10.58 12.20 -4.59
C LEU A 241 10.00 13.62 -4.48
N ALA A 242 8.87 13.78 -3.79
CA ALA A 242 8.24 15.08 -3.56
C ALA A 242 9.15 16.04 -2.78
N ALA A 243 9.84 15.56 -1.73
CA ALA A 243 10.81 16.34 -0.98
C ALA A 243 11.97 16.81 -1.87
N LYS A 244 12.44 15.94 -2.78
CA LYS A 244 13.48 16.31 -3.74
C LYS A 244 13.00 17.33 -4.76
N LEU A 245 11.83 17.14 -5.36
CA LEU A 245 11.25 18.06 -6.35
C LEU A 245 10.98 19.45 -5.76
N ARG A 246 10.53 19.54 -4.50
CA ARG A 246 10.27 20.80 -3.80
C ARG A 246 11.50 21.74 -3.78
N GLN A 247 12.72 21.19 -3.81
CA GLN A 247 13.96 21.97 -3.85
C GLN A 247 14.16 22.71 -5.18
N TYR A 248 13.48 22.29 -6.26
CA TYR A 248 13.59 22.86 -7.61
C TYR A 248 12.35 23.68 -8.00
N ILE A 249 11.28 23.61 -7.23
CA ILE A 249 10.07 24.39 -7.48
C ILE A 249 10.20 25.71 -6.72
N SER A 250 10.32 26.83 -7.46
CA SER A 250 10.30 28.17 -6.87
C SER A 250 8.93 28.40 -6.27
N THR A 251 8.82 28.51 -4.94
CA THR A 251 7.63 29.05 -4.29
C THR A 251 7.67 30.57 -4.54
N SER A 252 6.97 31.05 -5.59
CA SER A 252 6.65 32.47 -5.70
C SER A 252 5.72 32.81 -4.53
N SER A 253 6.26 33.52 -3.55
CA SER A 253 5.52 34.20 -2.49
C SER A 253 4.72 35.36 -3.05
#